data_6e5c380d9b3db66a347f3ba4b04c75d4
#
_entry.id   6e5c380d9b3db66a347f3ba4b04c75d4
#
_cell.length_a   1.000
_cell.length_b   1.000
_cell.length_c   1.000
_cell.angle_alpha   90.00
_cell.angle_beta   90.00
_cell.angle_gamma   90.00
#
_symmetry.space_group_name_H-M   'P 1'
#
loop_
_entity.id
_entity.type
_entity.pdbx_description
1 polymer ?
#
loop_
_entity_poly.entity_id
_entity_poly.type
_entity_poly.pdbx_seq_one_letter_code
_entity_poly.pdbx_strand_id
1 'polypeptide(L)'
;VEDGLVATDPKGKVVFANQTACRLLQKSEKALKGRKLNQFFPESSCVQAARTGEAVHNRSCVISGHPVLSSEIPIPGKSGSSGVLNVFHDKTELQKLSDELSGAHYMLDTLRFFNHEFMNKLHVILGYLQTGETEKAASFIINSSLVSSQAIRETADCIRVSRICALVIGKMMHAAELGIRLAVAPDSYCRQEDLLLPEEDYVTIVGNLLENAVEELSRGEHDLKEIRLALYCRPDCNVIVCEDTGGGGDPEIQPHIFEKGVSSKGEGRGLGLCLIHQLVEQHHGTIDVMTEAGAGTCFTLTFTDSVPEEA
;
A
#
# COMPACT_ATOMS: atom_id res chain seq x y z
N VAL A 1 -18.04 8.67 27.59
CA VAL A 1 -16.86 9.41 27.12
C VAL A 1 -15.95 8.38 26.51
N GLU A 2 -15.70 8.50 25.22
CA GLU A 2 -14.89 7.60 24.42
C GLU A 2 -13.39 7.82 24.67
N ASP A 3 -13.05 8.96 25.25
CA ASP A 3 -11.66 9.34 25.54
C ASP A 3 -11.08 8.63 26.77
N GLY A 4 -9.82 8.21 26.65
CA GLY A 4 -9.04 7.73 27.77
C GLY A 4 -8.58 8.89 28.64
N LEU A 5 -8.91 8.87 29.95
CA LEU A 5 -8.55 9.92 30.88
C LEU A 5 -7.62 9.34 31.97
N VAL A 6 -6.45 9.98 32.15
CA VAL A 6 -5.51 9.68 33.23
C VAL A 6 -5.10 10.96 33.94
N ALA A 7 -5.38 11.05 35.24
CA ALA A 7 -4.87 12.13 36.06
C ALA A 7 -3.61 11.68 36.80
N THR A 8 -2.59 12.54 36.81
CA THR A 8 -1.33 12.31 37.52
C THR A 8 -1.08 13.38 38.57
N ASP A 9 -0.29 13.05 39.61
CA ASP A 9 0.29 14.01 40.53
C ASP A 9 1.45 14.79 39.85
N PRO A 10 2.03 15.81 40.50
CA PRO A 10 3.14 16.57 39.92
C PRO A 10 4.42 15.75 39.68
N LYS A 11 4.52 14.55 40.28
CA LYS A 11 5.62 13.60 40.09
C LYS A 11 5.36 12.59 38.99
N GLY A 12 4.21 12.72 38.26
CA GLY A 12 3.80 11.83 37.20
C GLY A 12 3.21 10.50 37.66
N LYS A 13 2.83 10.35 38.94
CA LYS A 13 2.16 9.15 39.44
C LYS A 13 0.67 9.23 39.15
N VAL A 14 0.12 8.15 38.65
CA VAL A 14 -1.32 8.03 38.31
C VAL A 14 -2.16 8.09 39.60
N VAL A 15 -3.07 9.03 39.63
CA VAL A 15 -4.08 9.21 40.69
C VAL A 15 -5.42 8.64 40.29
N PHE A 16 -5.78 8.77 39.01
CA PHE A 16 -7.02 8.32 38.44
C PHE A 16 -6.83 7.86 36.99
N ALA A 17 -7.54 6.83 36.58
CA ALA A 17 -7.66 6.41 35.20
C ALA A 17 -9.07 5.88 34.95
N ASN A 18 -9.72 6.34 33.86
CA ASN A 18 -11.02 5.81 33.48
C ASN A 18 -10.90 4.46 32.77
N GLN A 19 -12.06 3.83 32.50
CA GLN A 19 -12.11 2.50 31.88
C GLN A 19 -11.47 2.49 30.46
N THR A 20 -11.67 3.55 29.67
CA THR A 20 -11.10 3.68 28.33
C THR A 20 -9.57 3.78 28.38
N ALA A 21 -9.00 4.59 29.29
CA ALA A 21 -7.56 4.64 29.51
C ALA A 21 -6.99 3.29 29.94
N CYS A 22 -7.70 2.56 30.79
CA CYS A 22 -7.30 1.21 31.22
C CYS A 22 -7.25 0.23 30.05
N ARG A 23 -8.21 0.32 29.11
CA ARG A 23 -8.21 -0.49 27.87
C ARG A 23 -7.04 -0.14 26.96
N LEU A 24 -6.83 1.14 26.66
CA LEU A 24 -5.74 1.61 25.81
C LEU A 24 -4.36 1.23 26.38
N LEU A 25 -4.16 1.40 27.68
CA LEU A 25 -2.90 1.05 28.37
C LEU A 25 -2.79 -0.46 28.68
N GLN A 26 -3.82 -1.25 28.37
CA GLN A 26 -3.90 -2.70 28.67
C GLN A 26 -3.57 -3.04 30.14
N LYS A 27 -4.01 -2.19 31.07
CA LYS A 27 -3.77 -2.33 32.52
C LYS A 27 -5.04 -2.02 33.33
N SER A 28 -5.22 -2.73 34.44
CA SER A 28 -6.29 -2.39 35.38
C SER A 28 -5.99 -1.08 36.12
N GLU A 29 -7.03 -0.38 36.57
CA GLU A 29 -6.87 0.84 37.38
C GLU A 29 -5.97 0.61 38.61
N LYS A 30 -6.13 -0.54 39.28
CA LYS A 30 -5.32 -0.92 40.44
C LYS A 30 -3.83 -1.05 40.09
N ALA A 31 -3.51 -1.51 38.88
CA ALA A 31 -2.14 -1.67 38.41
C ALA A 31 -1.51 -0.33 38.02
N LEU A 32 -2.29 0.64 37.58
CA LEU A 32 -1.86 1.98 37.19
C LEU A 32 -1.66 2.91 38.39
N LYS A 33 -2.60 2.86 39.36
CA LYS A 33 -2.66 3.79 40.50
C LYS A 33 -1.39 3.78 41.33
N GLY A 34 -0.83 4.98 41.58
CA GLY A 34 0.39 5.18 42.36
C GLY A 34 1.70 4.92 41.61
N ARG A 35 1.64 4.38 40.38
CA ARG A 35 2.83 4.19 39.53
C ARG A 35 3.04 5.36 38.60
N LYS A 36 4.24 5.54 38.09
CA LYS A 36 4.53 6.60 37.11
C LYS A 36 3.93 6.27 35.77
N LEU A 37 3.25 7.22 35.13
CA LEU A 37 2.60 7.06 33.83
C LEU A 37 3.59 6.66 32.72
N ASN A 38 4.82 7.20 32.76
CA ASN A 38 5.85 6.92 31.76
C ASN A 38 6.33 5.44 31.74
N GLN A 39 5.96 4.62 32.74
CA GLN A 39 6.21 3.17 32.69
C GLN A 39 5.28 2.44 31.72
N PHE A 40 4.12 3.03 31.42
CA PHE A 40 3.08 2.48 30.56
C PHE A 40 2.91 3.28 29.27
N PHE A 41 3.30 4.55 29.32
CA PHE A 41 3.32 5.48 28.20
C PHE A 41 4.64 6.26 28.24
N PRO A 42 5.74 5.70 27.64
CA PRO A 42 7.08 6.27 27.69
C PRO A 42 7.17 7.70 27.12
N GLU A 43 6.33 8.01 26.14
CA GLU A 43 6.28 9.33 25.49
C GLU A 43 5.61 10.42 26.34
N SER A 44 5.07 10.09 27.53
CA SER A 44 4.44 11.07 28.40
C SER A 44 5.43 12.12 28.90
N SER A 45 5.06 13.38 28.71
CA SER A 45 5.75 14.56 29.23
C SER A 45 5.07 15.17 30.44
N CYS A 46 4.17 14.42 31.12
CA CYS A 46 3.34 14.93 32.20
C CYS A 46 4.14 15.60 33.34
N VAL A 47 5.34 15.10 33.67
CA VAL A 47 6.22 15.71 34.71
C VAL A 47 6.72 17.09 34.22
N GLN A 48 7.04 17.23 32.96
CA GLN A 48 7.45 18.50 32.37
C GLN A 48 6.28 19.48 32.32
N ALA A 49 5.12 19.05 31.84
CA ALA A 49 3.89 19.84 31.81
C ALA A 49 3.47 20.34 33.20
N ALA A 50 3.59 19.45 34.23
CA ALA A 50 3.36 19.83 35.63
C ALA A 50 4.31 20.93 36.13
N ARG A 51 5.56 20.93 35.65
CA ARG A 51 6.60 21.89 36.07
C ARG A 51 6.52 23.23 35.35
N THR A 52 6.27 23.18 34.02
CA THR A 52 6.23 24.39 33.19
C THR A 52 4.87 25.07 33.24
N GLY A 53 3.79 24.34 33.55
CA GLY A 53 2.42 24.83 33.47
C GLY A 53 1.91 24.94 32.01
N GLU A 54 2.69 24.47 31.05
CA GLU A 54 2.32 24.49 29.63
C GLU A 54 1.58 23.21 29.24
N ALA A 55 0.47 23.36 28.54
CA ALA A 55 -0.28 22.22 28.01
C ALA A 55 0.31 21.74 26.68
N VAL A 56 0.33 20.44 26.48
CA VAL A 56 0.62 19.80 25.20
C VAL A 56 -0.70 19.32 24.61
N HIS A 57 -1.01 19.70 23.38
CA HIS A 57 -2.27 19.35 22.73
C HIS A 57 -2.04 18.46 21.49
N ASN A 58 -2.91 17.49 21.33
CA ASN A 58 -3.08 16.70 20.10
C ASN A 58 -1.77 16.09 19.55
N ARG A 59 -0.88 15.63 20.43
CA ARG A 59 0.33 14.94 19.98
C ARG A 59 -0.04 13.52 19.48
N SER A 60 0.30 13.21 18.24
CA SER A 60 0.11 11.87 17.69
C SER A 60 1.12 10.90 18.31
N CYS A 61 0.64 9.79 18.84
CA CYS A 61 1.45 8.73 19.45
C CYS A 61 0.75 7.37 19.32
N VAL A 62 1.47 6.31 19.66
CA VAL A 62 0.94 4.94 19.63
C VAL A 62 0.96 4.38 21.06
N ILE A 63 -0.19 3.91 21.54
CA ILE A 63 -0.31 3.26 22.84
C ILE A 63 -0.76 1.81 22.62
N SER A 64 0.10 0.86 22.98
CA SER A 64 -0.17 -0.58 22.83
C SER A 64 -0.67 -0.99 21.42
N GLY A 65 -0.10 -0.37 20.37
CA GLY A 65 -0.48 -0.62 18.98
C GLY A 65 -1.67 0.22 18.46
N HIS A 66 -2.32 1.02 19.32
CA HIS A 66 -3.44 1.89 18.92
C HIS A 66 -2.95 3.32 18.64
N PRO A 67 -3.26 3.90 17.47
CA PRO A 67 -2.97 5.30 17.18
C PRO A 67 -3.90 6.21 17.99
N VAL A 68 -3.32 7.10 18.80
CA VAL A 68 -4.05 8.02 19.66
C VAL A 68 -3.54 9.44 19.52
N LEU A 69 -4.40 10.43 19.80
CA LEU A 69 -3.99 11.80 20.08
C LEU A 69 -3.91 11.98 21.60
N SER A 70 -2.72 12.30 22.07
CA SER A 70 -2.48 12.61 23.49
C SER A 70 -2.48 14.10 23.72
N SER A 71 -3.22 14.54 24.74
CA SER A 71 -3.17 15.90 25.26
C SER A 71 -2.84 15.84 26.74
N GLU A 72 -1.88 16.66 27.20
CA GLU A 72 -1.43 16.75 28.58
C GLU A 72 -1.73 18.15 29.10
N ILE A 73 -2.71 18.27 30.00
CA ILE A 73 -3.26 19.53 30.47
C ILE A 73 -2.95 19.68 31.96
N PRO A 74 -2.10 20.66 32.36
CA PRO A 74 -1.83 20.94 33.76
C PRO A 74 -3.09 21.39 34.51
N ILE A 75 -3.33 20.82 35.68
CA ILE A 75 -4.46 21.19 36.56
C ILE A 75 -3.89 21.90 37.77
N PRO A 76 -4.25 23.17 38.04
CA PRO A 76 -3.75 23.90 39.17
C PRO A 76 -4.18 23.25 40.51
N GLY A 77 -3.23 22.95 41.36
CA GLY A 77 -3.47 22.40 42.69
C GLY A 77 -3.64 23.49 43.74
N LYS A 78 -4.31 23.17 44.85
CA LYS A 78 -4.55 24.14 45.97
C LYS A 78 -3.27 24.62 46.67
N SER A 79 -2.13 23.96 46.47
CA SER A 79 -0.84 24.27 47.09
C SER A 79 0.26 24.68 46.11
N GLY A 80 -0.11 25.14 44.89
CA GLY A 80 0.84 25.62 43.89
C GLY A 80 1.52 24.52 43.05
N SER A 81 1.31 23.24 43.37
CA SER A 81 1.80 22.14 42.52
C SER A 81 0.68 21.62 41.63
N SER A 82 0.94 21.56 40.34
CA SER A 82 -0.04 21.19 39.32
C SER A 82 -0.01 19.68 39.09
N GLY A 83 -1.18 19.03 39.19
CA GLY A 83 -1.38 17.73 38.56
C GLY A 83 -1.48 17.86 37.06
N VAL A 84 -1.55 16.77 36.33
CA VAL A 84 -1.75 16.76 34.87
C VAL A 84 -2.88 15.80 34.52
N LEU A 85 -3.81 16.29 33.71
CA LEU A 85 -4.80 15.46 33.04
C LEU A 85 -4.25 15.07 31.66
N ASN A 86 -4.08 13.77 31.48
CA ASN A 86 -3.76 13.19 30.17
C ASN A 86 -5.07 12.72 29.52
N VAL A 87 -5.34 13.17 28.33
CA VAL A 87 -6.49 12.81 27.51
C VAL A 87 -5.99 12.05 26.31
N PHE A 88 -6.46 10.84 26.12
CA PHE A 88 -6.15 9.98 24.97
C PHE A 88 -7.38 9.83 24.09
N HIS A 89 -7.33 10.41 22.90
CA HIS A 89 -8.38 10.28 21.90
C HIS A 89 -8.01 9.19 20.89
N ASP A 90 -8.82 8.13 20.81
CA ASP A 90 -8.60 7.02 19.88
C ASP A 90 -8.90 7.45 18.44
N LYS A 91 -7.94 7.28 17.56
CA LYS A 91 -8.06 7.62 16.15
C LYS A 91 -8.51 6.46 15.25
N THR A 92 -8.60 5.26 15.80
CA THR A 92 -8.79 4.04 14.99
C THR A 92 -10.03 4.11 14.10
N GLU A 93 -11.13 4.65 14.60
CA GLU A 93 -12.39 4.75 13.84
C GLU A 93 -12.35 5.86 12.79
N LEU A 94 -11.79 7.04 13.13
CA LEU A 94 -11.56 8.14 12.19
C LEU A 94 -10.58 7.75 11.09
N GLN A 95 -9.54 7.00 11.42
CA GLN A 95 -8.56 6.51 10.46
C GLN A 95 -9.22 5.55 9.47
N LYS A 96 -9.99 4.56 9.96
CA LYS A 96 -10.75 3.63 9.10
C LYS A 96 -11.71 4.35 8.15
N LEU A 97 -12.50 5.30 8.67
CA LEU A 97 -13.40 6.11 7.84
C LEU A 97 -12.65 6.96 6.81
N SER A 98 -11.50 7.51 7.18
CA SER A 98 -10.63 8.25 6.26
C SER A 98 -10.07 7.35 5.16
N ASP A 99 -9.66 6.13 5.49
CA ASP A 99 -9.13 5.16 4.55
C ASP A 99 -10.23 4.66 3.60
N GLU A 100 -11.44 4.39 4.11
CA GLU A 100 -12.64 4.06 3.30
C GLU A 100 -13.02 5.19 2.34
N LEU A 101 -13.04 6.44 2.82
CA LEU A 101 -13.31 7.61 1.99
C LEU A 101 -12.24 7.82 0.92
N SER A 102 -10.98 7.61 1.27
CA SER A 102 -9.85 7.71 0.34
C SER A 102 -9.94 6.62 -0.75
N GLY A 103 -10.30 5.40 -0.36
CA GLY A 103 -10.57 4.30 -1.30
C GLY A 103 -11.73 4.60 -2.25
N ALA A 104 -12.84 5.15 -1.74
CA ALA A 104 -14.00 5.53 -2.54
C ALA A 104 -13.67 6.68 -3.50
N HIS A 105 -12.91 7.69 -3.07
CA HIS A 105 -12.44 8.79 -3.93
C HIS A 105 -11.52 8.27 -5.03
N TYR A 106 -10.56 7.40 -4.71
CA TYR A 106 -9.69 6.78 -5.69
C TYR A 106 -10.49 5.98 -6.74
N MET A 107 -11.51 5.24 -6.31
CA MET A 107 -12.40 4.49 -7.22
C MET A 107 -13.20 5.44 -8.15
N LEU A 108 -13.71 6.55 -7.62
CA LEU A 108 -14.40 7.57 -8.41
C LEU A 108 -13.46 8.25 -9.42
N ASP A 109 -12.24 8.57 -9.04
CA ASP A 109 -11.27 9.19 -9.94
C ASP A 109 -10.80 8.20 -11.02
N THR A 110 -10.64 6.93 -10.66
CA THR A 110 -10.37 5.85 -11.61
C THR A 110 -11.52 5.69 -12.60
N LEU A 111 -12.77 5.70 -12.16
CA LEU A 111 -13.96 5.66 -13.04
C LEU A 111 -14.07 6.90 -13.93
N ARG A 112 -13.73 8.09 -13.43
CA ARG A 112 -13.68 9.32 -14.24
C ARG A 112 -12.60 9.23 -15.31
N PHE A 113 -11.41 8.74 -14.95
CA PHE A 113 -10.32 8.51 -15.88
C PHE A 113 -10.76 7.52 -16.98
N PHE A 114 -11.38 6.39 -16.64
CA PHE A 114 -11.90 5.43 -17.61
C PHE A 114 -12.95 6.04 -18.53
N ASN A 115 -13.87 6.83 -17.98
CA ASN A 115 -14.89 7.49 -18.80
C ASN A 115 -14.26 8.48 -19.80
N HIS A 116 -13.26 9.23 -19.36
CA HIS A 116 -12.52 10.16 -20.22
C HIS A 116 -11.78 9.44 -21.34
N GLU A 117 -11.05 8.36 -21.00
CA GLU A 117 -10.35 7.50 -21.97
C GLU A 117 -11.31 6.86 -22.96
N PHE A 118 -12.44 6.31 -22.48
CA PHE A 118 -13.47 5.74 -23.34
C PHE A 118 -14.03 6.76 -24.31
N MET A 119 -14.34 7.97 -23.86
CA MET A 119 -14.82 9.06 -24.72
C MET A 119 -13.76 9.48 -25.75
N ASN A 120 -12.48 9.53 -25.35
CA ASN A 120 -11.37 9.82 -26.26
C ASN A 120 -11.28 8.75 -27.38
N LYS A 121 -11.39 7.47 -27.02
CA LYS A 121 -11.40 6.37 -27.99
C LYS A 121 -12.57 6.46 -28.94
N LEU A 122 -13.77 6.78 -28.46
CA LEU A 122 -14.94 7.02 -29.32
C LEU A 122 -14.72 8.18 -30.28
N HIS A 123 -14.10 9.28 -29.84
CA HIS A 123 -13.79 10.42 -30.70
C HIS A 123 -12.79 10.05 -31.82
N VAL A 124 -11.76 9.23 -31.50
CA VAL A 124 -10.80 8.75 -32.51
C VAL A 124 -11.49 7.87 -33.56
N ILE A 125 -12.34 6.93 -33.09
CA ILE A 125 -13.14 6.07 -34.01
C ILE A 125 -14.03 6.92 -34.91
N LEU A 126 -14.75 7.88 -34.33
CA LEU A 126 -15.61 8.79 -35.06
C LEU A 126 -14.82 9.61 -36.07
N GLY A 127 -13.63 10.10 -35.72
CA GLY A 127 -12.72 10.79 -36.64
C GLY A 127 -12.32 9.95 -37.83
N TYR A 128 -11.93 8.69 -37.64
CA TYR A 128 -11.64 7.77 -38.74
C TYR A 128 -12.84 7.49 -39.63
N LEU A 129 -14.04 7.33 -39.03
CA LEU A 129 -15.26 7.11 -39.82
C LEU A 129 -15.66 8.35 -40.64
N GLN A 130 -15.49 9.56 -40.06
CA GLN A 130 -15.79 10.81 -40.77
C GLN A 130 -14.83 11.10 -41.93
N THR A 131 -13.57 10.66 -41.82
CA THR A 131 -12.57 10.77 -42.88
C THR A 131 -12.64 9.64 -43.90
N GLY A 132 -13.55 8.67 -43.72
CA GLY A 132 -13.69 7.53 -44.63
C GLY A 132 -12.64 6.43 -44.43
N GLU A 133 -11.81 6.53 -43.35
CA GLU A 133 -10.73 5.58 -43.05
C GLU A 133 -11.27 4.39 -42.21
N THR A 134 -12.24 3.65 -42.78
CA THR A 134 -12.96 2.57 -42.10
C THR A 134 -12.06 1.41 -41.65
N GLU A 135 -11.00 1.10 -42.41
CA GLU A 135 -10.01 0.06 -42.03
C GLU A 135 -9.21 0.45 -40.81
N LYS A 136 -8.83 1.74 -40.68
CA LYS A 136 -8.16 2.24 -39.49
C LYS A 136 -9.08 2.25 -38.27
N ALA A 137 -10.36 2.62 -38.46
CA ALA A 137 -11.33 2.53 -37.38
C ALA A 137 -11.50 1.08 -36.91
N ALA A 138 -11.61 0.12 -37.84
CA ALA A 138 -11.73 -1.30 -37.51
C ALA A 138 -10.48 -1.81 -36.76
N SER A 139 -9.28 -1.49 -37.25
CA SER A 139 -8.03 -1.86 -36.62
C SER A 139 -7.89 -1.24 -35.21
N PHE A 140 -8.30 0.01 -35.03
CA PHE A 140 -8.31 0.67 -33.73
C PHE A 140 -9.28 0.01 -32.73
N ILE A 141 -10.48 -0.38 -33.19
CA ILE A 141 -11.47 -1.12 -32.37
C ILE A 141 -10.90 -2.49 -31.98
N ILE A 142 -10.33 -3.23 -32.92
CA ILE A 142 -9.77 -4.56 -32.68
C ILE A 142 -8.61 -4.46 -31.65
N ASN A 143 -7.69 -3.53 -31.83
CA ASN A 143 -6.58 -3.32 -30.90
C ASN A 143 -7.06 -2.84 -29.53
N SER A 144 -8.08 -1.97 -29.46
CA SER A 144 -8.69 -1.52 -28.20
C SER A 144 -9.50 -2.63 -27.50
N SER A 145 -9.90 -3.70 -28.22
CA SER A 145 -10.65 -4.85 -27.67
C SER A 145 -9.76 -5.97 -27.14
N LEU A 146 -8.44 -5.79 -27.08
CA LEU A 146 -7.53 -6.77 -26.45
C LEU A 146 -7.87 -6.98 -24.97
N VAL A 147 -8.50 -5.99 -24.31
CA VAL A 147 -9.10 -6.19 -22.98
C VAL A 147 -10.59 -6.48 -23.15
N SER A 148 -10.94 -7.76 -23.15
CA SER A 148 -12.35 -8.16 -23.20
C SER A 148 -13.05 -7.88 -21.87
N SER A 149 -14.37 -7.63 -21.91
CA SER A 149 -15.19 -7.54 -20.69
C SER A 149 -15.08 -8.80 -19.83
N GLN A 150 -14.75 -9.93 -20.43
CA GLN A 150 -14.51 -11.19 -19.75
C GLN A 150 -13.19 -11.15 -18.95
N ALA A 151 -12.09 -10.67 -19.52
CA ALA A 151 -10.80 -10.54 -18.82
C ALA A 151 -10.89 -9.60 -17.60
N ILE A 152 -11.67 -8.51 -17.71
CA ILE A 152 -11.94 -7.61 -16.57
C ILE A 152 -12.71 -8.34 -15.48
N ARG A 153 -13.74 -9.13 -15.80
CA ARG A 153 -14.50 -9.91 -14.81
C ARG A 153 -13.64 -10.97 -14.16
N GLU A 154 -12.87 -11.73 -14.92
CA GLU A 154 -11.95 -12.75 -14.42
C GLU A 154 -10.93 -12.13 -13.45
N THR A 155 -10.37 -10.95 -13.79
CA THR A 155 -9.49 -10.21 -12.90
C THR A 155 -10.18 -9.81 -11.59
N ALA A 156 -11.42 -9.30 -11.66
CA ALA A 156 -12.19 -8.89 -10.48
C ALA A 156 -12.62 -10.09 -9.61
N ASP A 157 -12.82 -11.26 -10.20
CA ASP A 157 -13.12 -12.49 -9.47
C ASP A 157 -11.88 -13.04 -8.72
N CYS A 158 -10.71 -12.91 -9.31
CA CYS A 158 -9.43 -13.34 -8.72
C CYS A 158 -8.91 -12.35 -7.68
N ILE A 159 -9.01 -11.03 -7.94
CA ILE A 159 -8.46 -9.97 -7.10
C ILE A 159 -9.61 -9.19 -6.46
N ARG A 160 -9.98 -9.53 -5.23
CA ARG A 160 -11.09 -8.92 -4.49
C ARG A 160 -10.68 -7.74 -3.61
N VAL A 161 -9.42 -7.31 -3.69
CA VAL A 161 -8.92 -6.09 -3.07
C VAL A 161 -9.09 -4.94 -4.07
N SER A 162 -9.99 -4.01 -3.77
CA SER A 162 -10.48 -3.01 -4.74
C SER A 162 -9.38 -2.17 -5.37
N ARG A 163 -8.40 -1.69 -4.58
CA ARG A 163 -7.30 -0.85 -5.08
C ARG A 163 -6.34 -1.63 -5.97
N ILE A 164 -6.01 -2.87 -5.60
CA ILE A 164 -5.14 -3.74 -6.40
C ILE A 164 -5.86 -4.11 -7.71
N CYS A 165 -7.14 -4.48 -7.63
CA CYS A 165 -7.95 -4.81 -8.79
C CYS A 165 -8.02 -3.62 -9.78
N ALA A 166 -8.33 -2.42 -9.30
CA ALA A 166 -8.40 -1.22 -10.12
C ALA A 166 -7.05 -0.88 -10.78
N LEU A 167 -5.93 -1.00 -10.03
CA LEU A 167 -4.59 -0.83 -10.58
C LEU A 167 -4.33 -1.81 -11.73
N VAL A 168 -4.59 -3.11 -11.51
CA VAL A 168 -4.33 -4.15 -12.51
C VAL A 168 -5.17 -3.93 -13.76
N ILE A 169 -6.47 -3.65 -13.61
CA ILE A 169 -7.36 -3.33 -14.77
C ILE A 169 -6.84 -2.09 -15.52
N GLY A 170 -6.42 -1.04 -14.81
CA GLY A 170 -5.83 0.15 -15.42
C GLY A 170 -4.57 -0.17 -16.24
N LYS A 171 -3.68 -1.00 -15.68
CA LYS A 171 -2.47 -1.46 -16.39
C LYS A 171 -2.79 -2.38 -17.58
N MET A 172 -3.81 -3.25 -17.47
CA MET A 172 -4.29 -4.06 -18.61
C MET A 172 -4.73 -3.19 -19.78
N MET A 173 -5.49 -2.12 -19.52
CA MET A 173 -5.95 -1.21 -20.55
C MET A 173 -4.79 -0.45 -21.19
N HIS A 174 -3.87 0.06 -20.38
CA HIS A 174 -2.68 0.76 -20.87
C HIS A 174 -1.77 -0.15 -21.70
N ALA A 175 -1.52 -1.37 -21.24
CA ALA A 175 -0.75 -2.38 -21.98
C ALA A 175 -1.39 -2.69 -23.34
N ALA A 176 -2.72 -2.83 -23.38
CA ALA A 176 -3.48 -3.09 -24.61
C ALA A 176 -3.33 -1.96 -25.65
N GLU A 177 -3.25 -0.69 -25.22
CA GLU A 177 -2.97 0.45 -26.10
C GLU A 177 -1.62 0.34 -26.80
N LEU A 178 -0.66 -0.29 -26.15
CA LEU A 178 0.68 -0.55 -26.67
C LEU A 178 0.79 -1.90 -27.42
N GLY A 179 -0.36 -2.59 -27.63
CA GLY A 179 -0.40 -3.90 -28.27
C GLY A 179 0.16 -5.03 -27.39
N ILE A 180 0.22 -4.82 -26.08
CA ILE A 180 0.71 -5.80 -25.09
C ILE A 180 -0.49 -6.47 -24.42
N ARG A 181 -0.50 -7.79 -24.34
CA ARG A 181 -1.51 -8.56 -23.62
C ARG A 181 -1.08 -8.75 -22.17
N LEU A 182 -1.80 -8.13 -21.24
CA LEU A 182 -1.64 -8.39 -19.82
C LEU A 182 -2.80 -9.28 -19.36
N ALA A 183 -2.48 -10.39 -18.70
CA ALA A 183 -3.47 -11.33 -18.18
C ALA A 183 -3.15 -11.69 -16.70
N VAL A 184 -4.21 -11.81 -15.90
CA VAL A 184 -4.11 -12.38 -14.55
C VAL A 184 -4.25 -13.89 -14.66
N ALA A 185 -3.39 -14.64 -13.95
CA ALA A 185 -3.48 -16.10 -13.93
C ALA A 185 -4.84 -16.55 -13.35
N PRO A 186 -5.54 -17.49 -13.99
CA PRO A 186 -6.90 -17.87 -13.57
C PRO A 186 -7.01 -18.47 -12.17
N ASP A 187 -5.90 -19.00 -11.66
CA ASP A 187 -5.75 -19.56 -10.32
C ASP A 187 -5.30 -18.54 -9.27
N SER A 188 -5.19 -17.27 -9.66
CA SER A 188 -4.89 -16.18 -8.73
C SER A 188 -6.00 -16.01 -7.71
N TYR A 189 -5.59 -15.67 -6.50
CA TYR A 189 -6.47 -15.48 -5.37
C TYR A 189 -5.92 -14.42 -4.43
N CYS A 190 -6.65 -13.31 -4.27
CA CYS A 190 -6.24 -12.20 -3.41
C CYS A 190 -7.47 -11.57 -2.75
N ARG A 191 -7.56 -11.68 -1.41
CA ARG A 191 -8.62 -11.09 -0.58
C ARG A 191 -8.02 -10.22 0.49
N GLN A 192 -8.79 -9.24 0.97
CA GLN A 192 -8.36 -8.28 1.98
C GLN A 192 -7.93 -8.94 3.30
N GLU A 193 -8.67 -9.98 3.73
CA GLU A 193 -8.41 -10.71 4.96
C GLU A 193 -7.13 -11.58 4.93
N ASP A 194 -6.59 -11.87 3.73
CA ASP A 194 -5.45 -12.76 3.54
C ASP A 194 -4.15 -11.99 3.23
N LEU A 195 -4.20 -10.64 3.23
CA LEU A 195 -3.02 -9.82 2.98
C LEU A 195 -2.08 -9.82 4.19
N LEU A 196 -0.82 -10.18 3.99
CA LEU A 196 0.24 -10.11 5.01
C LEU A 196 0.89 -8.74 5.10
N LEU A 197 0.79 -7.93 4.04
CA LEU A 197 1.33 -6.58 3.97
C LEU A 197 0.20 -5.54 3.95
N PRO A 198 0.49 -4.25 4.25
CA PRO A 198 -0.40 -3.15 3.95
C PRO A 198 -0.80 -3.13 2.47
N GLU A 199 -2.06 -2.83 2.17
CA GLU A 199 -2.58 -2.79 0.80
C GLU A 199 -1.76 -1.85 -0.11
N GLU A 200 -1.25 -0.75 0.44
CA GLU A 200 -0.43 0.22 -0.28
C GLU A 200 0.88 -0.36 -0.80
N ASP A 201 1.46 -1.30 -0.05
CA ASP A 201 2.70 -1.96 -0.44
C ASP A 201 2.45 -2.91 -1.61
N TYR A 202 1.31 -3.64 -1.63
CA TYR A 202 0.91 -4.41 -2.82
C TYR A 202 0.69 -3.52 -4.04
N VAL A 203 0.02 -2.39 -3.89
CA VAL A 203 -0.19 -1.42 -4.97
C VAL A 203 1.14 -0.93 -5.53
N THR A 204 2.09 -0.65 -4.65
CA THR A 204 3.44 -0.20 -5.03
C THR A 204 4.23 -1.31 -5.73
N ILE A 205 4.24 -2.52 -5.18
CA ILE A 205 4.95 -3.68 -5.74
C ILE A 205 4.38 -4.05 -7.12
N VAL A 206 3.08 -4.33 -7.18
CA VAL A 206 2.40 -4.74 -8.42
C VAL A 206 2.50 -3.65 -9.49
N GLY A 207 2.32 -2.39 -9.09
CA GLY A 207 2.43 -1.24 -9.99
C GLY A 207 3.79 -1.14 -10.67
N ASN A 208 4.87 -1.25 -9.88
CA ASN A 208 6.23 -1.17 -10.40
C ASN A 208 6.62 -2.40 -11.24
N LEU A 209 6.21 -3.61 -10.85
CA LEU A 209 6.47 -4.81 -11.65
C LEU A 209 5.81 -4.72 -13.04
N LEU A 210 4.53 -4.36 -13.07
CA LEU A 210 3.77 -4.21 -14.32
C LEU A 210 4.32 -3.06 -15.18
N GLU A 211 4.73 -1.94 -14.59
CA GLU A 211 5.35 -0.83 -15.33
C GLU A 211 6.65 -1.27 -15.98
N ASN A 212 7.51 -1.98 -15.24
CA ASN A 212 8.77 -2.51 -15.77
C ASN A 212 8.54 -3.44 -16.95
N ALA A 213 7.57 -4.35 -16.86
CA ALA A 213 7.22 -5.29 -17.92
C ALA A 213 6.65 -4.59 -19.15
N VAL A 214 5.74 -3.61 -18.97
CA VAL A 214 5.17 -2.80 -20.07
C VAL A 214 6.26 -1.98 -20.76
N GLU A 215 7.14 -1.33 -20.02
CA GLU A 215 8.25 -0.58 -20.60
C GLU A 215 9.19 -1.47 -21.41
N GLU A 216 9.51 -2.67 -20.93
CA GLU A 216 10.39 -3.61 -21.64
C GLU A 216 9.77 -4.02 -22.97
N LEU A 217 8.53 -4.47 -22.96
CA LEU A 217 7.80 -4.91 -24.17
C LEU A 217 7.49 -3.78 -25.15
N SER A 218 7.48 -2.53 -24.68
CA SER A 218 7.24 -1.37 -25.55
C SER A 218 8.44 -0.96 -26.36
N ARG A 219 9.66 -1.32 -25.94
CA ARG A 219 10.93 -0.87 -26.55
C ARG A 219 11.45 -1.78 -27.65
N GLY A 220 11.15 -3.08 -27.59
CA GLY A 220 11.64 -4.07 -28.52
C GLY A 220 10.62 -4.47 -29.59
N GLU A 221 11.14 -4.95 -30.73
CA GLU A 221 10.33 -5.75 -31.64
C GLU A 221 10.30 -7.19 -31.10
N HIS A 222 9.21 -7.54 -30.41
CA HIS A 222 8.98 -8.86 -29.88
C HIS A 222 7.87 -9.53 -30.66
N ASP A 223 8.06 -10.79 -31.06
CA ASP A 223 7.04 -11.58 -31.77
C ASP A 223 5.79 -11.80 -30.91
N LEU A 224 5.99 -11.95 -29.58
CA LEU A 224 4.95 -12.08 -28.58
C LEU A 224 5.13 -11.01 -27.50
N LYS A 225 4.07 -10.25 -27.22
CA LYS A 225 4.06 -9.20 -26.17
C LYS A 225 3.03 -9.57 -25.12
N GLU A 226 3.42 -10.40 -24.18
CA GLU A 226 2.56 -10.86 -23.09
C GLU A 226 3.15 -10.58 -21.71
N ILE A 227 2.28 -10.20 -20.78
CA ILE A 227 2.58 -10.09 -19.34
C ILE A 227 1.58 -10.98 -18.62
N ARG A 228 2.07 -11.80 -17.70
CA ARG A 228 1.27 -12.63 -16.81
C ARG A 228 1.50 -12.21 -15.36
N LEU A 229 0.43 -11.83 -14.68
CA LEU A 229 0.43 -11.53 -13.26
C LEU A 229 -0.27 -12.67 -12.50
N ALA A 230 0.33 -13.14 -11.40
CA ALA A 230 -0.35 -14.02 -10.46
C ALA A 230 -0.21 -13.49 -9.03
N LEU A 231 -1.29 -13.56 -8.27
CA LEU A 231 -1.35 -13.20 -6.86
C LEU A 231 -1.95 -14.37 -6.09
N TYR A 232 -1.16 -14.95 -5.19
CA TYR A 232 -1.57 -16.06 -4.33
C TYR A 232 -1.50 -15.61 -2.88
N CYS A 233 -2.60 -14.99 -2.37
CA CYS A 233 -2.66 -14.50 -1.01
C CYS A 233 -3.36 -15.51 -0.11
N ARG A 234 -2.62 -16.10 0.83
CA ARG A 234 -3.11 -17.00 1.88
C ARG A 234 -2.74 -16.43 3.24
N PRO A 235 -3.45 -16.78 4.33
CA PRO A 235 -3.19 -16.23 5.66
C PRO A 235 -1.76 -16.42 6.17
N ASP A 236 -1.04 -17.44 5.69
CA ASP A 236 0.32 -17.81 6.09
C ASP A 236 1.39 -17.49 5.07
N CYS A 237 1.00 -17.28 3.80
CA CYS A 237 1.95 -17.05 2.71
C CYS A 237 1.31 -16.26 1.57
N ASN A 238 1.96 -15.15 1.17
CA ASN A 238 1.57 -14.39 -0.01
C ASN A 238 2.67 -14.45 -1.06
N VAL A 239 2.29 -14.79 -2.29
CA VAL A 239 3.20 -14.86 -3.45
C VAL A 239 2.69 -13.96 -4.55
N ILE A 240 3.60 -13.13 -5.08
CA ILE A 240 3.36 -12.27 -6.24
C ILE A 240 4.28 -12.73 -7.35
N VAL A 241 3.73 -13.06 -8.51
CA VAL A 241 4.50 -13.45 -9.70
C VAL A 241 4.17 -12.51 -10.84
N CYS A 242 5.20 -11.95 -11.47
CA CYS A 242 5.06 -11.15 -12.69
C CYS A 242 6.05 -11.66 -13.73
N GLU A 243 5.53 -12.14 -14.83
CA GLU A 243 6.27 -12.72 -15.96
C GLU A 243 6.00 -11.89 -17.21
N ASP A 244 7.05 -11.59 -17.97
CA ASP A 244 6.95 -10.94 -19.28
C ASP A 244 7.70 -11.76 -20.34
N THR A 245 7.31 -11.57 -21.61
CA THR A 245 7.94 -12.19 -22.78
C THR A 245 8.92 -11.25 -23.46
N GLY A 246 9.58 -10.37 -22.71
CA GLY A 246 10.54 -9.40 -23.22
C GLY A 246 11.89 -9.99 -23.61
N GLY A 247 12.86 -9.12 -23.82
CA GLY A 247 14.21 -9.51 -24.22
C GLY A 247 15.06 -10.19 -23.12
N GLY A 248 14.52 -10.23 -21.88
CA GLY A 248 15.27 -10.67 -20.71
C GLY A 248 16.26 -9.64 -20.20
N GLY A 249 16.84 -9.91 -19.04
CA GLY A 249 17.83 -9.03 -18.41
C GLY A 249 19.24 -9.19 -19.00
N ASP A 250 19.98 -8.10 -18.99
CA ASP A 250 21.43 -8.15 -19.27
C ASP A 250 22.15 -8.89 -18.13
N PRO A 251 22.88 -9.97 -18.42
CA PRO A 251 23.62 -10.74 -17.40
C PRO A 251 24.62 -9.91 -16.58
N GLU A 252 25.15 -8.83 -17.15
CA GLU A 252 26.09 -7.94 -16.45
C GLU A 252 25.37 -7.03 -15.44
N ILE A 253 24.12 -6.65 -15.70
CA ILE A 253 23.32 -5.75 -14.87
C ILE A 253 22.50 -6.54 -13.84
N GLN A 254 22.15 -7.79 -14.11
CA GLN A 254 21.29 -8.63 -13.28
C GLN A 254 21.67 -8.64 -11.79
N PRO A 255 22.96 -8.72 -11.37
CA PRO A 255 23.33 -8.70 -9.96
C PRO A 255 23.03 -7.36 -9.25
N HIS A 256 22.88 -6.27 -10.03
CA HIS A 256 22.76 -4.91 -9.54
C HIS A 256 21.40 -4.27 -9.80
N ILE A 257 20.41 -5.02 -10.30
CA ILE A 257 19.08 -4.49 -10.71
C ILE A 257 18.31 -3.81 -9.57
N PHE A 258 18.64 -4.14 -8.33
CA PHE A 258 18.01 -3.57 -7.13
C PHE A 258 18.75 -2.35 -6.58
N GLU A 259 19.93 -2.03 -7.08
CA GLU A 259 20.69 -0.87 -6.64
C GLU A 259 20.08 0.44 -7.15
N LYS A 260 20.13 1.47 -6.31
CA LYS A 260 19.52 2.76 -6.63
C LYS A 260 20.21 3.40 -7.84
N GLY A 261 19.41 3.67 -8.86
CA GLY A 261 19.89 4.35 -10.08
C GLY A 261 20.51 3.41 -11.11
N VAL A 262 20.60 2.12 -10.85
CA VAL A 262 20.99 1.13 -11.84
C VAL A 262 19.78 0.84 -12.74
N SER A 263 19.96 1.11 -14.02
CA SER A 263 18.94 0.87 -15.04
C SER A 263 19.62 0.73 -16.40
N SER A 264 19.28 -0.31 -17.14
CA SER A 264 19.62 -0.42 -18.57
C SER A 264 18.94 0.69 -19.40
N LYS A 265 18.11 1.53 -18.77
CA LYS A 265 17.14 2.42 -19.39
C LYS A 265 17.52 3.91 -19.36
N GLY A 266 18.75 4.30 -18.83
CA GLY A 266 19.31 5.66 -18.83
C GLY A 266 19.23 6.39 -17.48
N GLU A 267 19.88 7.55 -17.38
CA GLU A 267 19.99 8.36 -16.16
C GLU A 267 18.62 8.84 -15.64
N GLY A 268 18.41 8.75 -14.32
CA GLY A 268 17.19 9.19 -13.63
C GLY A 268 16.11 8.12 -13.48
N ARG A 269 16.33 6.88 -13.92
CA ARG A 269 15.46 5.71 -13.78
C ARG A 269 16.10 4.64 -12.87
N GLY A 270 15.36 3.58 -12.50
CA GLY A 270 15.87 2.52 -11.62
C GLY A 270 15.47 2.67 -10.16
N LEU A 271 14.40 3.44 -9.88
CA LEU A 271 13.86 3.58 -8.52
C LEU A 271 12.83 2.50 -8.19
N GLY A 272 12.11 1.96 -9.19
CA GLY A 272 11.00 1.02 -8.97
C GLY A 272 11.45 -0.30 -8.37
N LEU A 273 12.48 -0.95 -8.92
CA LEU A 273 13.03 -2.21 -8.38
C LEU A 273 13.73 -2.01 -7.04
N CYS A 274 14.42 -0.88 -6.85
CA CYS A 274 15.00 -0.51 -5.56
C CYS A 274 13.92 -0.38 -4.47
N LEU A 275 12.79 0.25 -4.79
CA LEU A 275 11.65 0.38 -3.87
C LEU A 275 11.01 -0.97 -3.56
N ILE A 276 10.84 -1.83 -4.57
CA ILE A 276 10.37 -3.21 -4.35
C ILE A 276 11.29 -3.95 -3.40
N HIS A 277 12.60 -3.90 -3.61
CA HIS A 277 13.59 -4.56 -2.75
C HIS A 277 13.51 -4.06 -1.31
N GLN A 278 13.40 -2.73 -1.10
CA GLN A 278 13.24 -2.15 0.23
C GLN A 278 11.97 -2.65 0.94
N LEU A 279 10.84 -2.75 0.22
CA LEU A 279 9.59 -3.28 0.79
C LEU A 279 9.73 -4.77 1.12
N VAL A 280 10.38 -5.57 0.27
CA VAL A 280 10.63 -6.99 0.52
C VAL A 280 11.51 -7.17 1.77
N GLU A 281 12.59 -6.40 1.92
CA GLU A 281 13.43 -6.43 3.11
C GLU A 281 12.68 -5.98 4.37
N GLN A 282 11.91 -4.89 4.28
CA GLN A 282 11.11 -4.35 5.39
C GLN A 282 10.12 -5.39 5.95
N HIS A 283 9.57 -6.21 5.09
CA HIS A 283 8.57 -7.24 5.46
C HIS A 283 9.18 -8.64 5.55
N HIS A 284 10.51 -8.76 5.61
CA HIS A 284 11.22 -10.04 5.72
C HIS A 284 10.82 -11.07 4.66
N GLY A 285 10.46 -10.59 3.46
CA GLY A 285 10.13 -11.43 2.32
C GLY A 285 11.36 -11.86 1.53
N THR A 286 11.13 -12.60 0.47
CA THR A 286 12.15 -12.99 -0.52
C THR A 286 11.75 -12.52 -1.91
N ILE A 287 12.75 -12.25 -2.76
CA ILE A 287 12.57 -11.92 -4.16
C ILE A 287 13.50 -12.79 -5.01
N ASP A 288 12.91 -13.53 -5.92
CA ASP A 288 13.61 -14.34 -6.91
C ASP A 288 13.39 -13.74 -8.30
N VAL A 289 14.45 -13.67 -9.10
CA VAL A 289 14.41 -13.17 -10.48
C VAL A 289 15.00 -14.21 -11.42
N MET A 290 14.16 -14.74 -12.27
CA MET A 290 14.58 -15.60 -13.37
C MET A 290 14.50 -14.79 -14.67
N THR A 291 15.61 -14.70 -15.39
CA THR A 291 15.66 -14.01 -16.67
C THR A 291 16.55 -14.80 -17.63
N GLU A 292 16.11 -14.91 -18.87
CA GLU A 292 16.83 -15.58 -19.93
C GLU A 292 16.78 -14.70 -21.19
N ALA A 293 17.94 -14.50 -21.82
CA ALA A 293 18.05 -13.65 -23.00
C ALA A 293 17.14 -14.16 -24.12
N GLY A 294 16.20 -13.33 -24.55
CA GLY A 294 15.22 -13.65 -25.59
C GLY A 294 14.00 -14.44 -25.11
N ALA A 295 13.90 -14.80 -23.82
CA ALA A 295 12.77 -15.55 -23.26
C ALA A 295 11.92 -14.73 -22.26
N GLY A 296 12.43 -13.57 -21.79
CA GLY A 296 11.73 -12.69 -20.88
C GLY A 296 12.25 -12.70 -19.45
N THR A 297 11.45 -12.14 -18.54
CA THR A 297 11.80 -12.03 -17.11
C THR A 297 10.62 -12.46 -16.26
N CYS A 298 10.91 -13.21 -15.20
CA CYS A 298 9.94 -13.60 -14.17
C CYS A 298 10.44 -13.14 -12.79
N PHE A 299 9.63 -12.30 -12.14
CA PHE A 299 9.81 -11.90 -10.75
C PHE A 299 8.88 -12.71 -9.86
N THR A 300 9.41 -13.30 -8.80
CA THR A 300 8.65 -14.00 -7.77
C THR A 300 8.97 -13.40 -6.42
N LEU A 301 7.97 -12.85 -5.76
CA LEU A 301 8.08 -12.30 -4.41
C LEU A 301 7.28 -13.17 -3.46
N THR A 302 7.87 -13.51 -2.32
CA THR A 302 7.21 -14.35 -1.30
C THR A 302 7.30 -13.68 0.06
N PHE A 303 6.16 -13.63 0.75
CA PHE A 303 6.01 -13.12 2.11
C PHE A 303 5.35 -14.18 2.96
N THR A 304 5.89 -14.44 4.17
CA THR A 304 5.37 -15.45 5.10
C THR A 304 5.10 -14.81 6.46
N ASP A 305 4.07 -15.30 7.15
CA ASP A 305 3.74 -14.84 8.51
C ASP A 305 4.75 -15.34 9.56
N SER A 306 5.55 -16.36 9.24
CA SER A 306 6.59 -16.89 10.12
C SER A 306 7.90 -16.13 9.94
N VAL A 307 8.38 -15.48 11.00
CA VAL A 307 9.79 -15.08 11.12
C VAL A 307 10.64 -16.33 10.93
N PRO A 308 11.61 -16.35 9.99
CA PRO A 308 12.51 -17.49 9.87
C PRO A 308 13.21 -17.69 11.24
N GLU A 309 13.06 -18.88 11.83
CA GLU A 309 13.94 -19.28 12.93
C GLU A 309 15.36 -19.20 12.39
N GLU A 310 16.17 -18.30 12.96
CA GLU A 310 17.60 -18.22 12.66
C GLU A 310 18.22 -19.59 12.92
N ALA A 311 18.74 -20.19 11.86
CA ALA A 311 19.47 -21.45 11.89
C ALA A 311 20.95 -21.24 12.22
#